data_36945609dd1f73b0d1eb015fe716d51b
#
_entry.id   36945609dd1f73b0d1eb015fe716d51b
#
_cell.length_a   1.000
_cell.length_b   1.000
_cell.length_c   1.000
_cell.angle_alpha   90.00
_cell.angle_beta   90.00
_cell.angle_gamma   90.00
#
_symmetry.space_group_name_H-M   'P 1'
#
loop_
_entity.id
_entity.type
_entity.pdbx_description
1 polymer ?
#
loop_
_entity_poly.entity_id
_entity_poly.type
_entity_poly.pdbx_seq_one_letter_code
_entity_poly.pdbx_strand_id
1 'polypeptide(L)'
;TRIKTFAKREGDTYVINGSKTFITNAPVADVMVFYAKTDLGKGPHGISTFFCHPKTTKGFVCEKIKKWGMRTSPTGLVTFDDMTIPEENLVGGINQGVKVLTSGLCTERITLSGCSLGSMRSCLELSLKYAKERVQFGKPIAQFQFIQGKLADMYTRYLSSKWMAYSAAAFCDSLEDKSGGKGTDLDRMAAAALLHCGEAGTAVVSDAVQIHGGYGYCQEYAVSRHYLDQKLWHIGA
;
A
#
# COMPACT_ATOMS: atom_id res chain seq x y z
N THR A 1 14.60 -1.34 13.55
CA THR A 1 14.41 -2.14 12.30
C THR A 1 15.45 -3.26 12.26
N ARG A 2 14.98 -4.49 11.99
CA ARG A 2 15.88 -5.66 11.87
C ARG A 2 16.21 -5.94 10.39
N ILE A 3 16.59 -4.90 9.63
CA ILE A 3 17.06 -5.09 8.25
C ILE A 3 18.30 -5.98 8.29
N LYS A 4 18.27 -7.10 7.54
CA LYS A 4 19.38 -8.04 7.42
C LYS A 4 20.23 -7.79 6.16
N THR A 5 19.66 -7.17 5.13
CA THR A 5 20.41 -6.76 3.94
C THR A 5 21.53 -5.82 4.35
N PHE A 6 22.74 -6.10 3.91
CA PHE A 6 23.91 -5.26 4.21
C PHE A 6 24.64 -4.87 2.93
N ALA A 7 25.38 -3.76 3.02
CA ALA A 7 26.19 -3.20 1.97
C ALA A 7 27.61 -2.98 2.50
N LYS A 8 28.58 -3.65 1.93
CA LYS A 8 30.00 -3.50 2.24
C LYS A 8 30.65 -2.63 1.19
N ARG A 9 31.32 -1.56 1.60
CA ARG A 9 32.08 -0.73 0.66
C ARG A 9 33.38 -1.43 0.26
N GLU A 10 33.63 -1.46 -1.06
CA GLU A 10 34.87 -1.99 -1.65
C GLU A 10 35.36 -1.01 -2.74
N GLY A 11 36.32 -0.14 -2.34
CA GLY A 11 36.76 0.95 -3.21
C GLY A 11 35.64 1.94 -3.52
N ASP A 12 35.33 2.14 -4.81
CA ASP A 12 34.27 3.04 -5.30
C ASP A 12 32.95 2.31 -5.56
N THR A 13 32.79 1.11 -4.98
CA THR A 13 31.58 0.30 -5.13
C THR A 13 31.06 -0.20 -3.80
N TYR A 14 29.81 -0.69 -3.81
CA TYR A 14 29.21 -1.43 -2.69
C TYR A 14 28.82 -2.83 -3.14
N VAL A 15 29.20 -3.84 -2.35
CA VAL A 15 28.74 -5.22 -2.49
C VAL A 15 27.57 -5.44 -1.55
N ILE A 16 26.43 -5.81 -2.13
CA ILE A 16 25.14 -5.93 -1.44
C ILE A 16 24.77 -7.39 -1.33
N ASN A 17 24.44 -7.82 -0.10
CA ASN A 17 23.94 -9.17 0.17
C ASN A 17 22.71 -9.16 1.07
N GLY A 18 21.78 -10.09 0.81
CA GLY A 18 20.56 -10.26 1.58
C GLY A 18 19.31 -10.39 0.74
N SER A 19 18.15 -10.18 1.36
CA SER A 19 16.87 -10.31 0.67
C SER A 19 15.84 -9.28 1.11
N LYS A 20 14.83 -9.07 0.27
CA LYS A 20 13.65 -8.24 0.52
C LYS A 20 12.41 -8.99 0.05
N THR A 21 11.39 -9.05 0.92
CA THR A 21 10.14 -9.76 0.60
C THR A 21 9.00 -8.77 0.41
N PHE A 22 8.02 -9.15 -0.39
CA PHE A 22 6.83 -8.35 -0.72
C PHE A 22 7.14 -7.02 -1.41
N ILE A 23 8.14 -7.01 -2.31
CA ILE A 23 8.51 -5.78 -3.02
C ILE A 23 7.61 -5.59 -4.23
N THR A 24 6.76 -4.58 -4.13
CA THR A 24 5.81 -4.20 -5.18
C THR A 24 6.57 -3.77 -6.43
N ASN A 25 6.11 -4.25 -7.58
CA ASN A 25 6.66 -4.01 -8.90
C ASN A 25 8.10 -4.50 -9.15
N ALA A 26 8.80 -5.06 -8.18
CA ALA A 26 10.17 -5.56 -8.38
C ALA A 26 10.34 -6.49 -9.58
N PRO A 27 9.38 -7.40 -9.92
CA PRO A 27 9.51 -8.28 -11.08
C PRO A 27 9.51 -7.56 -12.44
N VAL A 28 9.11 -6.31 -12.51
CA VAL A 28 8.98 -5.52 -13.76
C VAL A 28 9.72 -4.18 -13.68
N ALA A 29 10.37 -3.88 -12.58
CA ALA A 29 11.03 -2.59 -12.34
C ALA A 29 12.24 -2.39 -13.28
N ASP A 30 12.37 -1.18 -13.81
CA ASP A 30 13.58 -0.70 -14.48
C ASP A 30 14.56 -0.10 -13.49
N VAL A 31 14.05 0.55 -12.45
CA VAL A 31 14.82 1.11 -11.34
C VAL A 31 14.19 0.67 -10.03
N MET A 32 15.01 0.30 -9.06
CA MET A 32 14.58 -0.07 -7.73
C MET A 32 15.39 0.66 -6.68
N VAL A 33 14.69 1.30 -5.74
CA VAL A 33 15.28 1.88 -4.53
C VAL A 33 15.19 0.87 -3.40
N PHE A 34 16.27 0.70 -2.64
CA PHE A 34 16.29 -0.22 -1.51
C PHE A 34 17.17 0.27 -0.36
N TYR A 35 16.95 -0.30 0.82
CA TYR A 35 17.66 0.02 2.05
C TYR A 35 18.55 -1.14 2.48
N ALA A 36 19.81 -0.85 2.80
CA ALA A 36 20.76 -1.83 3.32
C ALA A 36 21.56 -1.24 4.51
N LYS A 37 22.04 -2.10 5.39
CA LYS A 37 22.95 -1.67 6.46
C LYS A 37 24.34 -1.46 5.91
N THR A 38 24.88 -0.27 6.11
CA THR A 38 26.27 0.10 5.84
C THR A 38 27.11 0.10 7.10
N ASP A 39 26.45 0.15 8.27
CA ASP A 39 27.11 0.05 9.59
C ASP A 39 26.25 -0.85 10.50
N LEU A 40 26.76 -2.04 10.81
CA LEU A 40 26.05 -3.03 11.62
C LEU A 40 25.95 -2.63 13.09
N GLY A 41 26.89 -1.80 13.59
CA GLY A 41 26.96 -1.37 14.98
C GLY A 41 25.99 -0.26 15.35
N LYS A 42 25.52 0.53 14.36
CA LYS A 42 24.67 1.70 14.58
C LYS A 42 23.17 1.45 14.55
N GLY A 43 22.73 0.19 14.51
CA GLY A 43 21.31 -0.13 14.49
C GLY A 43 20.54 0.53 13.34
N PRO A 44 19.46 1.30 13.60
CA PRO A 44 18.74 2.04 12.57
C PRO A 44 19.56 3.16 11.91
N HIS A 45 20.48 3.76 12.66
CA HIS A 45 21.36 4.84 12.17
C HIS A 45 22.50 4.35 11.28
N GLY A 46 22.63 3.06 11.06
CA GLY A 46 23.59 2.45 10.13
C GLY A 46 22.96 2.03 8.80
N ILE A 47 21.78 2.55 8.46
CA ILE A 47 21.07 2.23 7.21
C ILE A 47 21.35 3.30 6.17
N SER A 48 21.64 2.87 4.95
CA SER A 48 21.76 3.71 3.77
C SER A 48 20.75 3.30 2.71
N THR A 49 20.44 4.23 1.80
CA THR A 49 19.54 4.03 0.68
C THR A 49 20.34 3.94 -0.60
N PHE A 50 19.99 3.01 -1.44
CA PHE A 50 20.63 2.78 -2.74
C PHE A 50 19.57 2.65 -3.84
N PHE A 51 19.97 2.89 -5.08
CA PHE A 51 19.18 2.46 -6.22
C PHE A 51 19.97 1.50 -7.11
N CYS A 52 19.26 0.67 -7.85
CA CYS A 52 19.84 -0.21 -8.85
C CYS A 52 18.92 -0.33 -10.07
N HIS A 53 19.49 -0.87 -11.16
CA HIS A 53 18.76 -1.21 -12.37
C HIS A 53 18.58 -2.75 -12.42
N PRO A 54 17.45 -3.30 -11.97
CA PRO A 54 17.24 -4.74 -11.79
C PRO A 54 17.59 -5.58 -13.02
N LYS A 55 17.32 -5.06 -14.23
CA LYS A 55 17.53 -5.77 -15.49
C LYS A 55 19.00 -5.89 -15.91
N THR A 56 19.87 -5.03 -15.41
CA THR A 56 21.28 -4.94 -15.85
C THR A 56 22.27 -5.15 -14.72
N THR A 57 21.86 -5.02 -13.47
CA THR A 57 22.75 -5.20 -12.32
C THR A 57 22.91 -6.68 -12.01
N LYS A 58 24.15 -7.19 -12.11
CA LYS A 58 24.48 -8.58 -11.75
C LYS A 58 24.28 -8.81 -10.26
N GLY A 59 23.85 -10.02 -9.89
CA GLY A 59 23.56 -10.38 -8.49
C GLY A 59 22.19 -9.94 -7.99
N PHE A 60 21.35 -9.32 -8.84
CA PHE A 60 19.94 -9.07 -8.56
C PHE A 60 19.09 -10.23 -9.08
N VAL A 61 18.34 -10.88 -8.18
CA VAL A 61 17.39 -11.94 -8.53
C VAL A 61 16.03 -11.58 -7.97
N CYS A 62 14.98 -11.75 -8.76
CA CYS A 62 13.61 -11.48 -8.31
C CYS A 62 12.68 -12.62 -8.70
N GLU A 63 12.04 -13.22 -7.70
CA GLU A 63 11.02 -14.24 -7.87
C GLU A 63 9.62 -13.65 -7.63
N LYS A 64 8.69 -13.89 -8.58
CA LYS A 64 7.33 -13.38 -8.47
C LYS A 64 6.54 -14.15 -7.42
N ILE A 65 5.93 -13.43 -6.47
CA ILE A 65 5.04 -13.98 -5.46
C ILE A 65 3.62 -14.04 -6.02
N LYS A 66 2.96 -15.20 -5.91
CA LYS A 66 1.54 -15.35 -6.22
C LYS A 66 0.72 -14.75 -5.08
N LYS A 67 -0.17 -13.80 -5.39
CA LYS A 67 -0.99 -13.10 -4.40
C LYS A 67 -2.47 -13.41 -4.61
N TRP A 68 -3.22 -13.22 -3.55
CA TRP A 68 -4.67 -13.35 -3.52
C TRP A 68 -5.36 -12.22 -4.28
N GLY A 69 -5.05 -10.97 -3.93
CA GLY A 69 -5.52 -9.74 -4.59
C GLY A 69 -4.40 -8.95 -5.25
N MET A 70 -4.73 -7.77 -5.79
CA MET A 70 -3.82 -6.87 -6.50
C MET A 70 -2.95 -7.62 -7.54
N ARG A 71 -3.57 -8.49 -8.33
CA ARG A 71 -2.87 -9.43 -9.24
C ARG A 71 -2.19 -8.73 -10.41
N THR A 72 -2.66 -7.54 -10.78
CA THR A 72 -2.09 -6.70 -11.84
C THR A 72 -0.86 -5.90 -11.38
N SER A 73 -0.63 -5.81 -10.07
CA SER A 73 0.58 -5.22 -9.49
C SER A 73 1.51 -6.36 -9.04
N PRO A 74 2.49 -6.77 -9.84
CA PRO A 74 3.36 -7.88 -9.49
C PRO A 74 4.20 -7.56 -8.26
N THR A 75 4.41 -8.55 -7.40
CA THR A 75 5.18 -8.42 -6.17
C THR A 75 6.24 -9.51 -6.14
N GLY A 76 7.44 -9.20 -5.70
CA GLY A 76 8.56 -10.13 -5.71
C GLY A 76 9.23 -10.37 -4.37
N LEU A 77 9.87 -11.52 -4.27
CA LEU A 77 10.99 -11.80 -3.39
C LEU A 77 12.25 -11.41 -4.13
N VAL A 78 12.99 -10.45 -3.60
CA VAL A 78 14.26 -9.97 -4.16
C VAL A 78 15.40 -10.56 -3.35
N THR A 79 16.39 -11.11 -4.04
CA THR A 79 17.65 -11.57 -3.45
C THR A 79 18.80 -10.78 -4.07
N PHE A 80 19.69 -10.31 -3.21
CA PHE A 80 20.96 -9.72 -3.57
C PHE A 80 22.06 -10.72 -3.25
N ASP A 81 22.79 -11.17 -4.26
CA ASP A 81 23.85 -12.16 -4.17
C ASP A 81 25.13 -11.56 -4.76
N ASP A 82 26.00 -11.07 -3.89
CA ASP A 82 27.20 -10.30 -4.23
C ASP A 82 26.91 -9.21 -5.27
N MET A 83 25.74 -8.58 -5.16
CA MET A 83 25.31 -7.53 -6.07
C MET A 83 26.20 -6.31 -5.92
N THR A 84 26.94 -5.97 -6.97
CA THR A 84 27.88 -4.82 -6.97
C THR A 84 27.24 -3.62 -7.65
N ILE A 85 27.24 -2.49 -6.96
CA ILE A 85 26.75 -1.20 -7.46
C ILE A 85 27.79 -0.09 -7.20
N PRO A 86 27.88 0.92 -8.09
CA PRO A 86 28.80 2.04 -7.89
C PRO A 86 28.36 2.94 -6.72
N GLU A 87 29.31 3.65 -6.14
CA GLU A 87 29.06 4.57 -5.02
C GLU A 87 28.06 5.68 -5.38
N GLU A 88 28.03 6.12 -6.63
CA GLU A 88 27.08 7.13 -7.12
C GLU A 88 25.61 6.72 -7.02
N ASN A 89 25.34 5.41 -6.85
CA ASN A 89 24.00 4.90 -6.60
C ASN A 89 23.53 5.05 -5.14
N LEU A 90 24.35 5.63 -4.27
CA LEU A 90 23.97 5.98 -2.90
C LEU A 90 23.06 7.22 -2.90
N VAL A 91 21.89 7.12 -2.28
CA VAL A 91 20.88 8.19 -2.20
C VAL A 91 20.91 8.84 -0.82
N GLY A 92 21.02 10.16 -0.78
CA GLY A 92 20.92 10.96 0.45
C GLY A 92 22.13 10.87 1.40
N GLY A 93 23.19 10.13 1.02
CA GLY A 93 24.40 9.98 1.80
C GLY A 93 24.41 8.75 2.71
N ILE A 94 25.64 8.40 3.16
CA ILE A 94 25.86 7.22 4.00
C ILE A 94 25.15 7.34 5.34
N ASN A 95 24.52 6.25 5.81
CA ASN A 95 23.79 6.19 7.08
C ASN A 95 22.60 7.16 7.20
N GLN A 96 22.11 7.74 6.08
CA GLN A 96 20.94 8.61 6.04
C GLN A 96 19.66 7.89 5.58
N GLY A 97 19.68 6.57 5.46
CA GLY A 97 18.55 5.80 4.91
C GLY A 97 17.24 5.94 5.68
N VAL A 98 17.28 6.10 7.00
CA VAL A 98 16.07 6.36 7.80
C VAL A 98 15.48 7.73 7.45
N LYS A 99 16.32 8.75 7.27
CA LYS A 99 15.85 10.09 6.87
C LYS A 99 15.19 10.05 5.48
N VAL A 100 15.79 9.35 4.53
CA VAL A 100 15.20 9.15 3.19
C VAL A 100 13.87 8.41 3.29
N LEU A 101 13.79 7.33 4.08
CA LEU A 101 12.56 6.56 4.28
C LEU A 101 11.43 7.42 4.86
N THR A 102 11.73 8.19 5.90
CA THR A 102 10.70 8.96 6.61
C THR A 102 10.25 10.21 5.85
N SER A 103 11.07 10.74 4.94
CA SER A 103 10.74 11.96 4.18
C SER A 103 9.49 11.83 3.28
N GLY A 104 9.15 10.60 2.84
CA GLY A 104 7.99 10.35 1.97
C GLY A 104 6.83 9.63 2.66
N LEU A 105 7.02 9.12 3.89
CA LEU A 105 6.10 8.18 4.51
C LEU A 105 4.69 8.75 4.76
N CYS A 106 4.61 10.01 5.17
CA CYS A 106 3.33 10.68 5.42
C CYS A 106 2.54 10.86 4.12
N THR A 107 3.19 11.35 3.07
CA THR A 107 2.59 11.51 1.74
C THR A 107 2.15 10.16 1.16
N GLU A 108 2.96 9.11 1.33
CA GLU A 108 2.62 7.75 0.93
C GLU A 108 1.34 7.26 1.61
N ARG A 109 1.24 7.36 2.94
CA ARG A 109 0.06 6.95 3.72
C ARG A 109 -1.21 7.67 3.31
N ILE A 110 -1.13 8.99 3.09
CA ILE A 110 -2.25 9.79 2.61
C ILE A 110 -2.69 9.31 1.22
N THR A 111 -1.76 9.10 0.31
CA THR A 111 -2.03 8.65 -1.06
C THR A 111 -2.65 7.25 -1.08
N LEU A 112 -2.12 6.32 -0.28
CA LEU A 112 -2.64 4.96 -0.17
C LEU A 112 -4.06 4.91 0.40
N SER A 113 -4.46 5.86 1.24
CA SER A 113 -5.84 6.01 1.71
C SER A 113 -6.82 6.17 0.54
N GLY A 114 -6.39 6.80 -0.56
CA GLY A 114 -7.17 6.97 -1.79
C GLY A 114 -7.54 5.66 -2.48
N CYS A 115 -6.72 4.62 -2.35
CA CYS A 115 -7.01 3.30 -2.91
C CYS A 115 -8.23 2.65 -2.26
N SER A 116 -8.32 2.72 -0.91
CA SER A 116 -9.50 2.27 -0.18
C SER A 116 -10.74 3.10 -0.49
N LEU A 117 -10.60 4.43 -0.64
CA LEU A 117 -11.71 5.30 -1.03
C LEU A 117 -12.27 4.92 -2.40
N GLY A 118 -11.41 4.64 -3.38
CA GLY A 118 -11.84 4.18 -4.70
C GLY A 118 -12.62 2.87 -4.65
N SER A 119 -12.13 1.90 -3.87
CA SER A 119 -12.82 0.62 -3.66
C SER A 119 -14.17 0.79 -2.96
N MET A 120 -14.25 1.61 -1.91
CA MET A 120 -15.49 1.89 -1.20
C MET A 120 -16.53 2.55 -2.11
N ARG A 121 -16.14 3.56 -2.88
CA ARG A 121 -17.02 4.25 -3.83
C ARG A 121 -17.56 3.29 -4.89
N SER A 122 -16.69 2.54 -5.53
CA SER A 122 -17.07 1.57 -6.55
C SER A 122 -18.03 0.51 -6.00
N CYS A 123 -17.73 -0.06 -4.84
CA CYS A 123 -18.58 -1.05 -4.18
C CYS A 123 -19.95 -0.50 -3.79
N LEU A 124 -20.03 0.74 -3.31
CA LEU A 124 -21.28 1.41 -2.98
C LEU A 124 -22.14 1.62 -4.24
N GLU A 125 -21.56 2.14 -5.33
CA GLU A 125 -22.26 2.37 -6.60
C GLU A 125 -22.78 1.05 -7.19
N LEU A 126 -21.95 0.00 -7.21
CA LEU A 126 -22.32 -1.33 -7.69
C LEU A 126 -23.45 -1.94 -6.85
N SER A 127 -23.36 -1.81 -5.51
CA SER A 127 -24.37 -2.34 -4.59
C SER A 127 -25.71 -1.62 -4.71
N LEU A 128 -25.69 -0.28 -4.86
CA LEU A 128 -26.89 0.51 -5.10
C LEU A 128 -27.60 0.12 -6.41
N LYS A 129 -26.81 -0.06 -7.49
CA LYS A 129 -27.35 -0.50 -8.78
C LYS A 129 -27.97 -1.90 -8.64
N TYR A 130 -27.20 -2.86 -8.13
CA TYR A 130 -27.67 -4.23 -7.97
C TYR A 130 -28.90 -4.34 -7.09
N ALA A 131 -28.95 -3.64 -5.97
CA ALA A 131 -30.09 -3.65 -5.05
C ALA A 131 -31.39 -3.13 -5.67
N LYS A 132 -31.31 -2.19 -6.61
CA LYS A 132 -32.47 -1.66 -7.35
C LYS A 132 -32.94 -2.62 -8.43
N GLU A 133 -32.06 -3.38 -9.05
CA GLU A 133 -32.36 -4.27 -10.17
C GLU A 133 -32.73 -5.69 -9.71
N ARG A 134 -32.12 -6.19 -8.64
CA ARG A 134 -32.34 -7.55 -8.14
C ARG A 134 -33.68 -7.69 -7.44
N VAL A 135 -34.55 -8.54 -7.98
CA VAL A 135 -35.87 -8.84 -7.41
C VAL A 135 -35.81 -10.17 -6.65
N GLN A 136 -36.25 -10.19 -5.41
CA GLN A 136 -36.50 -11.37 -4.59
C GLN A 136 -37.73 -11.12 -3.70
N PHE A 137 -38.48 -12.18 -3.39
CA PHE A 137 -39.72 -12.09 -2.62
C PHE A 137 -40.71 -11.05 -3.17
N GLY A 138 -40.79 -10.98 -4.53
CA GLY A 138 -41.74 -10.13 -5.24
C GLY A 138 -41.40 -8.66 -5.37
N LYS A 139 -40.23 -8.20 -4.87
CA LYS A 139 -39.82 -6.78 -4.93
C LYS A 139 -38.29 -6.61 -5.04
N PRO A 140 -37.80 -5.45 -5.52
CA PRO A 140 -36.37 -5.12 -5.48
C PRO A 140 -35.81 -5.24 -4.07
N ILE A 141 -34.57 -5.79 -3.95
CA ILE A 141 -33.98 -6.01 -2.62
C ILE A 141 -33.66 -4.68 -1.91
N ALA A 142 -33.55 -3.56 -2.62
CA ALA A 142 -33.44 -2.22 -2.06
C ALA A 142 -34.61 -1.83 -1.13
N GLN A 143 -35.75 -2.52 -1.21
CA GLN A 143 -36.90 -2.27 -0.35
C GLN A 143 -36.86 -3.02 0.99
N PHE A 144 -35.83 -3.81 1.25
CA PHE A 144 -35.64 -4.47 2.52
C PHE A 144 -34.76 -3.65 3.47
N GLN A 145 -35.20 -3.46 4.70
CA GLN A 145 -34.49 -2.62 5.68
C GLN A 145 -33.07 -3.11 5.97
N PHE A 146 -32.82 -4.44 5.98
CA PHE A 146 -31.46 -4.96 6.15
C PHE A 146 -30.49 -4.55 5.01
N ILE A 147 -31.00 -4.41 3.78
CA ILE A 147 -30.20 -3.91 2.65
C ILE A 147 -30.00 -2.42 2.76
N GLN A 148 -31.07 -1.68 3.13
CA GLN A 148 -30.98 -0.24 3.34
C GLN A 148 -29.99 0.13 4.45
N GLY A 149 -30.01 -0.60 5.57
CA GLY A 149 -29.06 -0.43 6.67
C GLY A 149 -27.60 -0.61 6.19
N LYS A 150 -27.32 -1.68 5.45
CA LYS A 150 -25.98 -1.91 4.90
C LYS A 150 -25.54 -0.78 3.95
N LEU A 151 -26.41 -0.32 3.06
CA LEU A 151 -26.08 0.77 2.15
C LEU A 151 -25.84 2.09 2.90
N ALA A 152 -26.59 2.35 3.95
CA ALA A 152 -26.39 3.52 4.81
C ALA A 152 -25.04 3.46 5.55
N ASP A 153 -24.70 2.30 6.10
CA ASP A 153 -23.40 2.07 6.75
C ASP A 153 -22.23 2.20 5.77
N MET A 154 -22.35 1.61 4.58
CA MET A 154 -21.34 1.74 3.52
C MET A 154 -21.12 3.21 3.14
N TYR A 155 -22.19 3.99 2.97
CA TYR A 155 -22.10 5.42 2.63
C TYR A 155 -21.45 6.21 3.77
N THR A 156 -21.84 5.98 5.01
CA THR A 156 -21.28 6.66 6.18
C THR A 156 -19.78 6.39 6.31
N ARG A 157 -19.36 5.14 6.15
CA ARG A 157 -17.95 4.74 6.18
C ARG A 157 -17.16 5.38 5.05
N TYR A 158 -17.71 5.39 3.83
CA TYR A 158 -17.09 6.08 2.70
C TYR A 158 -16.93 7.58 2.94
N LEU A 159 -17.99 8.24 3.43
CA LEU A 159 -17.98 9.69 3.63
C LEU A 159 -16.99 10.10 4.73
N SER A 160 -16.99 9.41 5.88
CA SER A 160 -16.05 9.68 6.97
C SER A 160 -14.59 9.46 6.52
N SER A 161 -14.34 8.37 5.81
CA SER A 161 -13.01 8.07 5.25
C SER A 161 -12.55 9.14 4.26
N LYS A 162 -13.45 9.59 3.38
CA LYS A 162 -13.17 10.66 2.41
C LYS A 162 -12.74 11.94 3.11
N TRP A 163 -13.51 12.39 4.10
CA TRP A 163 -13.17 13.61 4.82
C TRP A 163 -11.87 13.51 5.59
N MET A 164 -11.61 12.37 6.23
CA MET A 164 -10.34 12.14 6.95
C MET A 164 -9.14 12.17 6.00
N ALA A 165 -9.19 11.46 4.88
CA ALA A 165 -8.10 11.43 3.91
C ALA A 165 -7.87 12.80 3.26
N TYR A 166 -8.93 13.52 2.89
CA TYR A 166 -8.83 14.83 2.27
C TYR A 166 -8.35 15.89 3.26
N SER A 167 -8.77 15.83 4.52
CA SER A 167 -8.26 16.73 5.57
C SER A 167 -6.78 16.51 5.82
N ALA A 168 -6.32 15.24 5.85
CA ALA A 168 -4.90 14.94 5.98
C ALA A 168 -4.09 15.43 4.77
N ALA A 169 -4.64 15.31 3.55
CA ALA A 169 -4.00 15.81 2.33
C ALA A 169 -3.92 17.35 2.34
N ALA A 170 -5.01 18.04 2.66
CA ALA A 170 -5.04 19.50 2.74
C ALA A 170 -4.07 20.03 3.82
N PHE A 171 -4.01 19.35 4.97
CA PHE A 171 -3.04 19.69 6.01
C PHE A 171 -1.60 19.50 5.52
N CYS A 172 -1.29 18.38 4.85
CA CYS A 172 0.01 18.13 4.25
C CYS A 172 0.40 19.24 3.24
N ASP A 173 -0.56 19.66 2.41
CA ASP A 173 -0.33 20.72 1.41
C ASP A 173 -0.11 22.11 2.02
N SER A 174 -0.64 22.35 3.22
CA SER A 174 -0.43 23.63 3.94
C SER A 174 0.96 23.77 4.59
N LEU A 175 1.73 22.68 4.66
CA LEU A 175 3.06 22.68 5.28
C LEU A 175 4.15 22.95 4.25
N GLU A 176 5.15 23.75 4.63
CA GLU A 176 6.38 23.94 3.84
C GLU A 176 7.23 22.67 3.83
N ASP A 177 7.44 22.06 5.00
CA ASP A 177 8.12 20.76 5.14
C ASP A 177 7.10 19.61 5.26
N LYS A 178 6.98 18.84 4.18
CA LYS A 178 6.09 17.68 4.08
C LYS A 178 6.73 16.36 4.54
N SER A 179 7.96 16.39 5.02
CA SER A 179 8.68 15.17 5.43
C SER A 179 8.04 14.48 6.64
N GLY A 180 7.35 15.24 7.48
CA GLY A 180 6.58 14.72 8.60
C GLY A 180 7.43 13.87 9.56
N GLY A 181 8.14 14.49 10.49
CA GLY A 181 8.89 13.76 11.50
C GLY A 181 7.98 12.87 12.39
N LYS A 182 8.56 11.83 12.98
CA LYS A 182 7.84 10.92 13.89
C LYS A 182 7.13 11.69 15.02
N GLY A 183 5.83 11.45 15.16
CA GLY A 183 5.00 12.05 16.20
C GLY A 183 4.55 13.49 15.93
N THR A 184 4.75 14.01 14.73
CA THR A 184 4.13 15.27 14.28
C THR A 184 2.65 15.12 14.03
N ASP A 185 1.93 16.22 13.90
CA ASP A 185 0.49 16.16 13.57
C ASP A 185 0.26 15.55 12.20
N LEU A 186 1.14 15.84 11.22
CA LEU A 186 1.08 15.20 9.91
C LEU A 186 1.25 13.68 9.99
N ASP A 187 2.23 13.18 10.75
CA ASP A 187 2.43 11.73 10.96
C ASP A 187 1.20 11.07 11.57
N ARG A 188 0.62 11.70 12.61
CA ARG A 188 -0.60 11.21 13.27
C ARG A 188 -1.80 11.20 12.33
N MET A 189 -2.04 12.29 11.58
CA MET A 189 -3.15 12.40 10.64
C MET A 189 -3.02 11.43 9.47
N ALA A 190 -1.83 11.28 8.90
CA ALA A 190 -1.55 10.35 7.82
C ALA A 190 -1.77 8.89 8.26
N ALA A 191 -1.26 8.53 9.44
CA ALA A 191 -1.44 7.19 10.00
C ALA A 191 -2.91 6.90 10.33
N ALA A 192 -3.64 7.86 10.92
CA ALA A 192 -5.06 7.72 11.24
C ALA A 192 -5.91 7.58 9.98
N ALA A 193 -5.63 8.37 8.93
CA ALA A 193 -6.34 8.30 7.66
C ALA A 193 -6.18 6.92 7.00
N LEU A 194 -4.94 6.40 6.93
CA LEU A 194 -4.67 5.10 6.36
C LEU A 194 -5.33 3.97 7.14
N LEU A 195 -5.19 3.95 8.46
CA LEU A 195 -5.82 2.95 9.33
C LEU A 195 -7.34 2.94 9.15
N HIS A 196 -7.99 4.12 9.30
CA HIS A 196 -9.44 4.24 9.17
C HIS A 196 -9.93 3.82 7.77
N CYS A 197 -9.29 4.29 6.71
CA CYS A 197 -9.67 3.92 5.34
C CYS A 197 -9.50 2.41 5.08
N GLY A 198 -8.45 1.79 5.60
CA GLY A 198 -8.22 0.35 5.47
C GLY A 198 -9.31 -0.49 6.16
N GLU A 199 -9.65 -0.15 7.39
CA GLU A 199 -10.68 -0.85 8.18
C GLU A 199 -12.09 -0.61 7.62
N ALA A 200 -12.45 0.64 7.37
CA ALA A 200 -13.73 1.01 6.77
C ALA A 200 -13.92 0.39 5.39
N GLY A 201 -12.87 0.42 4.56
CA GLY A 201 -12.86 -0.19 3.24
C GLY A 201 -13.13 -1.69 3.30
N THR A 202 -12.50 -2.40 4.24
CA THR A 202 -12.72 -3.85 4.44
C THR A 202 -14.18 -4.14 4.79
N ALA A 203 -14.80 -3.35 5.66
CA ALA A 203 -16.21 -3.50 6.00
C ALA A 203 -17.13 -3.23 4.80
N VAL A 204 -16.87 -2.16 4.03
CA VAL A 204 -17.66 -1.78 2.85
C VAL A 204 -17.61 -2.84 1.76
N VAL A 205 -16.42 -3.37 1.43
CA VAL A 205 -16.33 -4.41 0.38
C VAL A 205 -16.97 -5.73 0.83
N SER A 206 -16.92 -6.04 2.13
CA SER A 206 -17.63 -7.20 2.70
C SER A 206 -19.14 -7.06 2.58
N ASP A 207 -19.69 -5.90 2.91
CA ASP A 207 -21.12 -5.62 2.74
C ASP A 207 -21.54 -5.61 1.27
N ALA A 208 -20.70 -5.15 0.36
CA ALA A 208 -20.96 -5.22 -1.08
C ALA A 208 -21.10 -6.65 -1.56
N VAL A 209 -20.19 -7.55 -1.18
CA VAL A 209 -20.29 -8.99 -1.49
C VAL A 209 -21.58 -9.57 -0.88
N GLN A 210 -21.91 -9.22 0.35
CA GLN A 210 -23.11 -9.69 1.04
C GLN A 210 -24.40 -9.24 0.35
N ILE A 211 -24.48 -7.99 -0.12
CA ILE A 211 -25.65 -7.47 -0.86
C ILE A 211 -25.85 -8.22 -2.18
N HIS A 212 -24.77 -8.58 -2.87
CA HIS A 212 -24.83 -9.37 -4.11
C HIS A 212 -25.13 -10.86 -3.85
N GLY A 213 -24.98 -11.32 -2.61
CA GLY A 213 -25.21 -12.73 -2.24
C GLY A 213 -24.28 -13.67 -3.01
N GLY A 214 -24.80 -14.80 -3.49
CA GLY A 214 -24.00 -15.78 -4.26
C GLY A 214 -23.30 -15.20 -5.49
N TYR A 215 -23.90 -14.23 -6.16
CA TYR A 215 -23.27 -13.54 -7.27
C TYR A 215 -22.05 -12.71 -6.84
N GLY A 216 -22.07 -12.12 -5.65
CA GLY A 216 -20.91 -11.40 -5.11
C GLY A 216 -19.68 -12.28 -4.86
N TYR A 217 -19.89 -13.60 -4.76
CA TYR A 217 -18.81 -14.59 -4.61
C TYR A 217 -18.28 -15.12 -5.95
N CYS A 218 -18.90 -14.73 -7.08
CA CYS A 218 -18.47 -15.09 -8.43
C CYS A 218 -17.45 -14.10 -8.98
N GLN A 219 -16.47 -14.62 -9.76
CA GLN A 219 -15.36 -13.80 -10.28
C GLN A 219 -15.79 -12.77 -11.34
N GLU A 220 -16.93 -12.98 -11.99
CA GLU A 220 -17.52 -12.08 -12.97
C GLU A 220 -17.98 -10.77 -12.36
N TYR A 221 -18.34 -10.77 -11.07
CA TYR A 221 -18.80 -9.59 -10.35
C TYR A 221 -17.63 -8.83 -9.75
N ALA A 222 -17.54 -7.54 -10.06
CA ALA A 222 -16.41 -6.70 -9.66
C ALA A 222 -16.23 -6.61 -8.13
N VAL A 223 -17.30 -6.76 -7.35
CA VAL A 223 -17.24 -6.70 -5.87
C VAL A 223 -16.35 -7.81 -5.29
N SER A 224 -16.26 -8.98 -5.96
CA SER A 224 -15.35 -10.06 -5.54
C SER A 224 -13.89 -9.65 -5.65
N ARG A 225 -13.51 -8.93 -6.72
CA ARG A 225 -12.15 -8.41 -6.91
C ARG A 225 -11.84 -7.33 -5.88
N HIS A 226 -12.77 -6.39 -5.66
CA HIS A 226 -12.60 -5.36 -4.65
C HIS A 226 -12.38 -5.96 -3.25
N TYR A 227 -13.09 -7.03 -2.91
CA TYR A 227 -12.92 -7.73 -1.64
C TYR A 227 -11.51 -8.30 -1.48
N LEU A 228 -10.97 -8.95 -2.51
CA LEU A 228 -9.62 -9.52 -2.50
C LEU A 228 -8.53 -8.43 -2.46
N ASP A 229 -8.72 -7.37 -3.23
CA ASP A 229 -7.74 -6.29 -3.36
C ASP A 229 -7.68 -5.41 -2.10
N GLN A 230 -8.85 -5.14 -1.50
CA GLN A 230 -8.98 -4.29 -0.33
C GLN A 230 -8.19 -4.78 0.88
N LYS A 231 -8.02 -6.10 1.03
CA LYS A 231 -7.29 -6.66 2.18
C LYS A 231 -5.83 -6.20 2.24
N LEU A 232 -5.23 -5.88 1.09
CA LEU A 232 -3.87 -5.31 1.05
C LEU A 232 -3.78 -4.01 1.84
N TRP A 233 -4.74 -3.10 1.69
CA TRP A 233 -4.75 -1.78 2.34
C TRP A 233 -4.98 -1.84 3.85
N HIS A 234 -5.42 -2.99 4.35
CA HIS A 234 -5.55 -3.27 5.77
C HIS A 234 -4.26 -3.87 6.38
N ILE A 235 -3.36 -4.41 5.55
CA ILE A 235 -2.13 -5.10 5.99
C ILE A 235 -0.89 -4.23 5.76
N GLY A 236 -0.83 -3.61 4.58
CA GLY A 236 0.36 -2.93 4.09
C GLY A 236 0.28 -1.43 4.30
N ALA A 237 1.19 -0.93 5.14
CA ALA A 237 1.75 0.42 5.13
C ALA A 237 2.66 0.65 6.32
#